data_ed91f0ba490c33e4289f24f454928bbd
#
_entry.id   ed91f0ba490c33e4289f24f454928bbd
#
_cell.length_a   1.000
_cell.length_b   1.000
_cell.length_c   1.000
_cell.angle_alpha   90.00
_cell.angle_beta   90.00
_cell.angle_gamma   90.00
#
_symmetry.space_group_name_H-M   'P 1'
#
loop_
_entity.id
_entity.type
_entity.pdbx_description
1 polymer ?
#
loop_
_entity_poly.entity_id
_entity_poly.type
_entity_poly.pdbx_seq_one_letter_code
_entity_poly.pdbx_strand_id
1 'polypeptide(L)'
;GAVPETELCEDIELVQKEYRALKKTGTHQNAGDLVYRNLPGYLARLKAENFEKTDLVLTDGQDLYQEICAYLPHLVEEKKVQLYRDDAVSLSTLYHLRGNMQELLSSKVWLDSGANIIIESLETLTVIDVNSGKNRSRREEALFAINVEAAKEIARQLRLRNISGMILVDFINLKKKEQQQKLISVIREELQKDSVPANFIDITRLGLVELTRKKVYKSLREILS
;
A
#
# COMPACT_ATOMS: atom_id res chain seq x y z
N GLY A 1 -3.83 15.42 -7.99
CA GLY A 1 -4.45 15.80 -9.26
C GLY A 1 -5.87 16.26 -9.00
N ALA A 2 -6.41 17.15 -9.82
CA ALA A 2 -7.81 17.54 -9.69
C ALA A 2 -8.68 16.35 -10.11
N VAL A 3 -9.63 15.98 -9.26
CA VAL A 3 -10.66 14.98 -9.58
C VAL A 3 -11.58 15.58 -10.65
N PRO A 4 -11.98 14.84 -11.70
CA PRO A 4 -12.93 15.31 -12.68
C PRO A 4 -14.25 15.71 -12.04
N GLU A 5 -14.88 16.81 -12.49
CA GLU A 5 -16.12 17.32 -11.92
C GLU A 5 -17.26 16.30 -12.00
N THR A 6 -17.29 15.47 -13.04
CA THR A 6 -18.23 14.37 -13.23
C THR A 6 -18.13 13.33 -12.12
N GLU A 7 -16.91 12.89 -11.78
CA GLU A 7 -16.66 11.90 -10.74
C GLU A 7 -17.05 12.44 -9.34
N LEU A 8 -16.79 13.74 -9.11
CA LEU A 8 -17.20 14.40 -7.87
C LEU A 8 -18.73 14.47 -7.75
N CYS A 9 -19.44 14.77 -8.85
CA CYS A 9 -20.90 14.80 -8.87
C CYS A 9 -21.51 13.42 -8.59
N GLU A 10 -20.97 12.36 -9.20
CA GLU A 10 -21.39 10.98 -8.97
C GLU A 10 -21.19 10.55 -7.50
N ASP A 11 -20.07 10.91 -6.91
CA ASP A 11 -19.80 10.65 -5.49
C ASP A 11 -20.77 11.37 -4.57
N ILE A 12 -21.09 12.64 -4.86
CA ILE A 12 -22.07 13.42 -4.11
C ILE A 12 -23.46 12.80 -4.21
N GLU A 13 -23.88 12.38 -5.39
CA GLU A 13 -25.19 11.74 -5.60
C GLU A 13 -25.27 10.38 -4.85
N LEU A 14 -24.21 9.59 -4.90
CA LEU A 14 -24.13 8.32 -4.18
C LEU A 14 -24.27 8.54 -2.66
N VAL A 15 -23.50 9.47 -2.09
CA VAL A 15 -23.54 9.80 -0.67
C VAL A 15 -24.92 10.34 -0.26
N GLN A 16 -25.54 11.16 -1.09
CA GLN A 16 -26.90 11.67 -0.84
C GLN A 16 -27.95 10.55 -0.86
N LYS A 17 -27.82 9.61 -1.80
CA LYS A 17 -28.69 8.42 -1.90
C LYS A 17 -28.56 7.54 -0.66
N GLU A 18 -27.33 7.25 -0.24
CA GLU A 18 -27.05 6.49 0.98
C GLU A 18 -27.62 7.19 2.23
N TYR A 19 -27.39 8.51 2.37
CA TYR A 19 -27.93 9.29 3.47
C TYR A 19 -29.46 9.26 3.54
N ARG A 20 -30.13 9.41 2.39
CA ARG A 20 -31.63 9.36 2.33
C ARG A 20 -32.15 7.96 2.72
N ALA A 21 -31.48 6.89 2.25
CA ALA A 21 -31.80 5.51 2.60
C ALA A 21 -31.62 5.28 4.11
N LEU A 22 -30.51 5.72 4.67
CA LEU A 22 -30.18 5.61 6.08
C LEU A 22 -31.21 6.35 6.97
N LYS A 23 -31.58 7.58 6.60
CA LYS A 23 -32.59 8.36 7.31
C LYS A 23 -33.96 7.67 7.27
N LYS A 24 -34.35 7.11 6.13
CA LYS A 24 -35.63 6.37 5.98
C LYS A 24 -35.62 5.08 6.82
N THR A 25 -34.54 4.33 6.82
CA THR A 25 -34.42 3.07 7.57
C THR A 25 -34.37 3.36 9.07
N GLY A 26 -33.56 4.33 9.51
CA GLY A 26 -33.39 4.65 10.93
C GLY A 26 -34.64 5.18 11.64
N THR A 27 -35.61 5.77 10.90
CA THR A 27 -36.90 6.20 11.47
C THR A 27 -37.85 5.06 11.82
N HIS A 28 -37.61 3.85 11.32
CA HIS A 28 -38.53 2.71 11.48
C HIS A 28 -37.89 1.52 12.22
N GLN A 29 -36.70 1.67 12.73
CA GLN A 29 -35.97 0.61 13.45
C GLN A 29 -36.01 0.79 14.97
N ASN A 30 -35.90 -0.33 15.71
CA ASN A 30 -35.82 -0.34 17.16
C ASN A 30 -34.40 -0.05 17.65
N ALA A 31 -34.30 0.36 18.92
CA ALA A 31 -32.99 0.53 19.56
C ALA A 31 -32.21 -0.80 19.57
N GLY A 32 -31.01 -0.78 18.99
CA GLY A 32 -30.14 -1.97 18.85
C GLY A 32 -30.13 -2.60 17.47
N ASP A 33 -31.03 -2.19 16.57
CA ASP A 33 -31.01 -2.69 15.18
C ASP A 33 -29.87 -2.07 14.35
N LEU A 34 -29.34 -2.86 13.39
CA LEU A 34 -28.31 -2.40 12.49
C LEU A 34 -28.91 -1.44 11.46
N VAL A 35 -28.57 -0.15 11.56
CA VAL A 35 -29.06 0.89 10.65
C VAL A 35 -28.18 1.05 9.42
N TYR A 36 -26.86 0.88 9.58
CA TYR A 36 -25.89 1.08 8.52
C TYR A 36 -24.68 0.15 8.69
N ARG A 37 -24.19 -0.35 7.59
CA ARG A 37 -22.93 -1.07 7.51
C ARG A 37 -22.01 -0.33 6.54
N ASN A 38 -20.82 0.04 7.00
CA ASN A 38 -19.80 0.62 6.12
C ASN A 38 -19.47 -0.31 4.96
N LEU A 39 -19.04 0.30 3.86
CA LEU A 39 -18.47 -0.45 2.74
C LEU A 39 -17.42 -1.44 3.24
N PRO A 40 -17.42 -2.68 2.76
CA PRO A 40 -16.34 -3.62 3.00
C PRO A 40 -14.99 -2.97 2.68
N GLY A 41 -13.97 -3.26 3.50
CA GLY A 41 -12.66 -2.60 3.38
C GLY A 41 -12.02 -2.74 1.99
N TYR A 42 -12.27 -3.85 1.29
CA TYR A 42 -11.77 -4.08 -0.07
C TYR A 42 -12.44 -3.16 -1.11
N LEU A 43 -13.74 -2.85 -0.97
CA LEU A 43 -14.44 -1.90 -1.86
C LEU A 43 -13.96 -0.46 -1.62
N ALA A 44 -13.78 -0.09 -0.35
CA ALA A 44 -13.21 1.21 0.00
C ALA A 44 -11.79 1.36 -0.56
N ARG A 45 -11.01 0.28 -0.54
CA ARG A 45 -9.67 0.25 -1.11
C ARG A 45 -9.69 0.35 -2.63
N LEU A 46 -10.54 -0.43 -3.31
CA LEU A 46 -10.73 -0.35 -4.75
C LEU A 46 -11.15 1.07 -5.17
N LYS A 47 -12.10 1.68 -4.46
CA LYS A 47 -12.56 3.05 -4.76
C LYS A 47 -11.42 4.09 -4.61
N ALA A 48 -10.45 3.86 -3.74
CA ALA A 48 -9.30 4.74 -3.54
C ALA A 48 -8.17 4.55 -4.58
N GLU A 49 -8.24 3.51 -5.41
CA GLU A 49 -7.22 3.27 -6.44
C GLU A 49 -7.46 4.15 -7.68
N ASN A 50 -6.36 4.51 -8.34
CA ASN A 50 -6.43 5.21 -9.63
C ASN A 50 -6.66 4.21 -10.76
N PHE A 51 -7.90 4.11 -11.22
CA PHE A 51 -8.30 3.16 -12.27
C PHE A 51 -7.80 3.53 -13.67
N GLU A 52 -7.29 4.72 -13.92
CA GLU A 52 -6.60 5.04 -15.17
C GLU A 52 -5.35 4.16 -15.38
N LYS A 53 -4.72 3.76 -14.27
CA LYS A 53 -3.53 2.89 -14.25
C LYS A 53 -3.86 1.42 -14.00
N THR A 54 -5.13 1.07 -13.89
CA THR A 54 -5.58 -0.29 -13.63
C THR A 54 -6.17 -0.88 -14.89
N ASP A 55 -5.56 -1.94 -15.40
CA ASP A 55 -6.02 -2.62 -16.62
C ASP A 55 -7.17 -3.57 -16.34
N LEU A 56 -7.15 -4.26 -15.19
CA LEU A 56 -8.11 -5.31 -14.89
C LEU A 56 -8.25 -5.56 -13.39
N VAL A 57 -9.49 -5.76 -12.95
CA VAL A 57 -9.87 -6.26 -11.61
C VAL A 57 -10.44 -7.66 -11.78
N LEU A 58 -9.74 -8.66 -11.26
CA LEU A 58 -10.15 -10.07 -11.29
C LEU A 58 -10.65 -10.51 -9.92
N THR A 59 -11.73 -11.27 -9.92
CA THR A 59 -12.25 -11.97 -8.74
C THR A 59 -12.75 -13.35 -9.10
N ASP A 60 -12.60 -14.34 -8.23
CA ASP A 60 -13.13 -15.69 -8.35
C ASP A 60 -14.41 -15.88 -7.51
N GLY A 61 -14.77 -14.90 -6.67
CA GLY A 61 -16.01 -14.89 -5.89
C GLY A 61 -17.17 -14.27 -6.66
N GLN A 62 -18.26 -15.04 -6.87
CA GLN A 62 -19.46 -14.55 -7.55
C GLN A 62 -20.09 -13.36 -6.79
N ASP A 63 -20.17 -13.46 -5.46
CA ASP A 63 -20.74 -12.40 -4.61
C ASP A 63 -19.87 -11.14 -4.65
N LEU A 64 -18.54 -11.30 -4.57
CA LEU A 64 -17.59 -10.19 -4.71
C LEU A 64 -17.72 -9.50 -6.07
N TYR A 65 -17.86 -10.27 -7.14
CA TYR A 65 -18.08 -9.73 -8.48
C TYR A 65 -19.33 -8.87 -8.54
N GLN A 66 -20.45 -9.36 -8.00
CA GLN A 66 -21.72 -8.64 -7.97
C GLN A 66 -21.61 -7.35 -7.13
N GLU A 67 -20.97 -7.42 -5.97
CA GLU A 67 -20.74 -6.25 -5.11
C GLU A 67 -19.88 -5.20 -5.82
N ILE A 68 -18.76 -5.59 -6.45
CA ILE A 68 -17.90 -4.67 -7.20
C ILE A 68 -18.69 -4.00 -8.33
N CYS A 69 -19.44 -4.77 -9.11
CA CYS A 69 -20.26 -4.23 -10.20
C CYS A 69 -21.34 -3.26 -9.71
N ALA A 70 -21.93 -3.50 -8.55
CA ALA A 70 -22.96 -2.65 -7.98
C ALA A 70 -22.40 -1.31 -7.45
N TYR A 71 -21.19 -1.33 -6.86
CA TYR A 71 -20.60 -0.15 -6.24
C TYR A 71 -19.69 0.66 -7.18
N LEU A 72 -19.15 0.04 -8.23
CA LEU A 72 -18.24 0.66 -9.20
C LEU A 72 -18.71 0.39 -10.64
N PRO A 73 -19.90 0.87 -11.03
CA PRO A 73 -20.50 0.58 -12.34
C PRO A 73 -19.65 1.05 -13.51
N HIS A 74 -18.89 2.15 -13.36
CA HIS A 74 -17.98 2.65 -14.38
C HIS A 74 -16.89 1.63 -14.76
N LEU A 75 -16.40 0.80 -13.82
CA LEU A 75 -15.42 -0.24 -14.14
C LEU A 75 -16.03 -1.37 -14.99
N VAL A 76 -17.34 -1.58 -14.87
CA VAL A 76 -18.06 -2.56 -15.71
C VAL A 76 -18.19 -2.02 -17.13
N GLU A 77 -18.55 -0.75 -17.28
CA GLU A 77 -18.67 -0.06 -18.58
C GLU A 77 -17.33 -0.05 -19.32
N GLU A 78 -16.22 0.17 -18.61
CA GLU A 78 -14.86 0.10 -19.14
C GLU A 78 -14.35 -1.34 -19.34
N LYS A 79 -15.15 -2.37 -19.02
CA LYS A 79 -14.78 -3.80 -19.08
C LYS A 79 -13.55 -4.16 -18.24
N LYS A 80 -13.31 -3.41 -17.18
CA LYS A 80 -12.18 -3.60 -16.27
C LYS A 80 -12.46 -4.61 -15.14
N VAL A 81 -13.68 -5.10 -14.99
CA VAL A 81 -14.02 -6.12 -13.97
C VAL A 81 -14.35 -7.43 -14.64
N GLN A 82 -13.71 -8.51 -14.22
CA GLN A 82 -13.95 -9.84 -14.76
C GLN A 82 -14.05 -10.87 -13.64
N LEU A 83 -15.01 -11.78 -13.80
CA LEU A 83 -15.13 -12.97 -12.96
C LEU A 83 -14.25 -14.07 -13.54
N TYR A 84 -13.23 -14.47 -12.78
CA TYR A 84 -12.38 -15.60 -13.12
C TYR A 84 -13.10 -16.92 -12.83
N ARG A 85 -13.14 -17.80 -13.82
CA ARG A 85 -13.74 -19.14 -13.70
C ARG A 85 -12.78 -20.15 -14.30
N ASP A 86 -12.16 -20.92 -13.44
CA ASP A 86 -11.33 -22.06 -13.82
C ASP A 86 -11.43 -23.09 -12.69
N ASP A 87 -11.94 -24.28 -13.01
CA ASP A 87 -12.15 -25.35 -12.03
C ASP A 87 -10.83 -26.07 -11.67
N ALA A 88 -9.78 -25.91 -12.49
CA ALA A 88 -8.49 -26.57 -12.29
C ALA A 88 -7.51 -25.72 -11.48
N VAL A 89 -7.52 -24.40 -11.68
CA VAL A 89 -6.53 -23.50 -11.08
C VAL A 89 -7.23 -22.30 -10.42
N SER A 90 -7.13 -22.17 -9.11
CA SER A 90 -7.67 -21.01 -8.39
C SER A 90 -6.89 -19.73 -8.72
N LEU A 91 -7.54 -18.57 -8.63
CA LEU A 91 -6.91 -17.27 -8.81
C LEU A 91 -5.71 -17.10 -7.86
N SER A 92 -5.84 -17.56 -6.63
CA SER A 92 -4.77 -17.56 -5.62
C SER A 92 -3.54 -18.36 -6.05
N THR A 93 -3.75 -19.50 -6.74
CA THR A 93 -2.67 -20.34 -7.25
C THR A 93 -2.02 -19.70 -8.48
N LEU A 94 -2.85 -19.20 -9.41
CA LEU A 94 -2.39 -18.56 -10.64
C LEU A 94 -1.44 -17.39 -10.38
N TYR A 95 -1.75 -16.56 -9.38
CA TYR A 95 -0.94 -15.40 -9.01
C TYR A 95 -0.03 -15.62 -7.79
N HIS A 96 0.14 -16.86 -7.33
CA HIS A 96 0.97 -17.22 -6.17
C HIS A 96 0.68 -16.38 -4.91
N LEU A 97 -0.58 -15.98 -4.71
CA LEU A 97 -0.96 -15.02 -3.66
C LEU A 97 -0.55 -15.48 -2.26
N ARG A 98 -0.67 -16.79 -1.95
CA ARG A 98 -0.28 -17.33 -0.63
C ARG A 98 1.22 -17.24 -0.39
N GLY A 99 2.04 -17.56 -1.41
CA GLY A 99 3.50 -17.45 -1.33
C GLY A 99 3.93 -15.99 -1.13
N ASN A 100 3.39 -15.09 -1.94
CA ASN A 100 3.65 -13.66 -1.85
C ASN A 100 3.25 -13.09 -0.47
N MET A 101 2.14 -13.56 0.11
CA MET A 101 1.72 -13.15 1.46
C MET A 101 2.71 -13.61 2.54
N GLN A 102 3.23 -14.84 2.44
CA GLN A 102 4.26 -15.34 3.37
C GLN A 102 5.55 -14.54 3.27
N GLU A 103 5.99 -14.20 2.05
CA GLU A 103 7.15 -13.33 1.85
C GLU A 103 6.95 -11.94 2.46
N LEU A 104 5.75 -11.37 2.32
CA LEU A 104 5.41 -10.08 2.94
C LEU A 104 5.37 -10.12 4.48
N LEU A 105 5.27 -11.27 5.10
CA LEU A 105 5.37 -11.43 6.56
C LEU A 105 6.80 -11.65 7.04
N SER A 106 7.72 -11.99 6.13
CA SER A 106 9.14 -12.14 6.46
C SER A 106 9.76 -10.79 6.84
N SER A 107 10.58 -10.77 7.89
CA SER A 107 11.36 -9.57 8.24
C SER A 107 12.42 -9.23 7.19
N LYS A 108 12.95 -10.24 6.49
CA LYS A 108 14.00 -10.07 5.51
C LYS A 108 13.47 -10.00 4.09
N VAL A 109 13.89 -8.99 3.36
CA VAL A 109 13.60 -8.80 1.93
C VAL A 109 14.90 -8.73 1.17
N TRP A 110 15.03 -9.57 0.13
CA TRP A 110 16.18 -9.58 -0.75
C TRP A 110 16.02 -8.54 -1.87
N LEU A 111 17.12 -7.91 -2.22
CA LEU A 111 17.24 -6.96 -3.33
C LEU A 111 17.89 -7.66 -4.54
N ASP A 112 17.65 -7.14 -5.73
CA ASP A 112 18.19 -7.70 -7.00
C ASP A 112 19.72 -7.67 -7.01
N SER A 113 20.34 -6.69 -6.36
CA SER A 113 21.79 -6.59 -6.17
C SER A 113 22.39 -7.70 -5.29
N GLY A 114 21.56 -8.53 -4.63
CA GLY A 114 21.97 -9.50 -3.62
C GLY A 114 22.21 -8.89 -2.23
N ALA A 115 21.92 -7.61 -2.06
CA ALA A 115 21.77 -6.95 -0.78
C ALA A 115 20.43 -7.36 -0.13
N ASN A 116 20.16 -6.93 1.08
CA ASN A 116 18.86 -7.17 1.72
C ASN A 116 18.51 -6.05 2.69
N ILE A 117 17.21 -5.91 2.94
CA ILE A 117 16.68 -5.08 4.01
C ILE A 117 16.04 -5.96 5.08
N ILE A 118 16.14 -5.55 6.33
CA ILE A 118 15.49 -6.20 7.47
C ILE A 118 14.49 -5.21 8.04
N ILE A 119 13.22 -5.61 8.11
CA ILE A 119 12.11 -4.77 8.57
C ILE A 119 11.59 -5.35 9.88
N GLU A 120 11.70 -4.60 10.95
CA GLU A 120 11.22 -4.96 12.28
C GLU A 120 10.22 -3.93 12.79
N SER A 121 8.96 -4.35 12.91
CA SER A 121 7.91 -3.52 13.49
C SER A 121 7.85 -3.76 14.99
N LEU A 122 8.18 -2.73 15.75
CA LEU A 122 8.06 -2.67 17.19
C LEU A 122 6.69 -2.06 17.56
N GLU A 123 6.39 -1.96 18.83
CA GLU A 123 5.12 -1.42 19.32
C GLU A 123 4.92 0.06 18.93
N THR A 124 5.98 0.85 18.98
CA THR A 124 5.92 2.31 18.79
C THR A 124 6.48 2.79 17.45
N LEU A 125 7.37 2.03 16.82
CA LEU A 125 8.03 2.41 15.58
C LEU A 125 8.46 1.19 14.76
N THR A 126 8.77 1.40 13.48
CA THR A 126 9.39 0.38 12.63
C THR A 126 10.85 0.75 12.40
N VAL A 127 11.74 -0.23 12.55
CA VAL A 127 13.17 -0.09 12.23
C VAL A 127 13.47 -0.88 10.97
N ILE A 128 14.27 -0.31 10.07
CA ILE A 128 14.69 -0.94 8.83
C ILE A 128 16.21 -0.82 8.73
N ASP A 129 16.88 -1.96 8.52
CA ASP A 129 18.33 -2.04 8.36
C ASP A 129 18.65 -2.47 6.93
N VAL A 130 19.61 -1.78 6.28
CA VAL A 130 20.06 -2.04 4.91
C VAL A 130 21.43 -2.72 4.92
N ASN A 131 21.47 -3.96 4.48
CA ASN A 131 22.67 -4.78 4.46
C ASN A 131 23.17 -5.00 3.02
N SER A 132 24.47 -4.80 2.78
CA SER A 132 25.08 -5.04 1.46
C SER A 132 25.14 -6.53 1.05
N GLY A 133 24.81 -7.44 1.96
CA GLY A 133 24.77 -8.88 1.68
C GLY A 133 26.12 -9.44 1.24
N LYS A 134 26.10 -10.23 0.17
CA LYS A 134 27.30 -10.82 -0.43
C LYS A 134 28.07 -9.86 -1.33
N ASN A 135 27.55 -8.68 -1.57
CA ASN A 135 28.23 -7.68 -2.39
C ASN A 135 29.42 -7.09 -1.63
N ARG A 136 30.61 -7.65 -1.87
CA ARG A 136 31.86 -7.25 -1.22
C ARG A 136 32.45 -5.95 -1.78
N SER A 137 31.79 -5.31 -2.74
CA SER A 137 32.28 -4.05 -3.29
C SER A 137 32.18 -2.95 -2.22
N ARG A 138 33.34 -2.46 -1.78
CA ARG A 138 33.44 -1.28 -0.90
C ARG A 138 33.50 0.03 -1.69
N ARG A 139 33.28 -0.02 -3.00
CA ARG A 139 33.25 1.19 -3.82
C ARG A 139 32.00 1.99 -3.48
N GLU A 140 32.18 3.26 -3.25
CA GLU A 140 31.11 4.15 -2.80
C GLU A 140 29.95 4.23 -3.78
N GLU A 141 30.24 4.14 -5.08
CA GLU A 141 29.20 4.09 -6.13
C GLU A 141 28.32 2.83 -6.02
N ALA A 142 28.90 1.69 -5.66
CA ALA A 142 28.13 0.46 -5.46
C ALA A 142 27.27 0.53 -4.19
N LEU A 143 27.79 1.10 -3.11
CA LEU A 143 27.03 1.30 -1.87
C LEU A 143 25.88 2.29 -2.09
N PHE A 144 26.11 3.35 -2.85
CA PHE A 144 25.06 4.31 -3.24
C PHE A 144 23.97 3.61 -4.07
N ALA A 145 24.34 2.79 -5.06
CA ALA A 145 23.37 2.05 -5.88
C ALA A 145 22.51 1.11 -5.02
N ILE A 146 23.10 0.40 -4.05
CA ILE A 146 22.37 -0.45 -3.10
C ILE A 146 21.40 0.39 -2.25
N ASN A 147 21.82 1.54 -1.75
CA ASN A 147 20.95 2.41 -0.96
C ASN A 147 19.77 2.95 -1.79
N VAL A 148 19.99 3.28 -3.06
CA VAL A 148 18.92 3.73 -3.98
C VAL A 148 17.93 2.59 -4.23
N GLU A 149 18.41 1.37 -4.47
CA GLU A 149 17.56 0.18 -4.62
C GLU A 149 16.76 -0.09 -3.34
N ALA A 150 17.44 -0.05 -2.18
CA ALA A 150 16.81 -0.23 -0.88
C ALA A 150 15.72 0.83 -0.62
N ALA A 151 15.97 2.11 -0.95
CA ALA A 151 15.00 3.19 -0.77
C ALA A 151 13.70 2.93 -1.57
N LYS A 152 13.82 2.46 -2.81
CA LYS A 152 12.68 2.10 -3.65
C LYS A 152 11.91 0.92 -3.05
N GLU A 153 12.63 -0.12 -2.65
CA GLU A 153 12.00 -1.30 -2.06
C GLU A 153 11.38 -1.00 -0.69
N ILE A 154 12.02 -0.20 0.15
CA ILE A 154 11.44 0.26 1.43
C ILE A 154 10.09 0.95 1.17
N ALA A 155 10.04 1.94 0.28
CA ALA A 155 8.80 2.63 -0.04
C ALA A 155 7.72 1.66 -0.55
N ARG A 156 8.09 0.66 -1.36
CA ARG A 156 7.20 -0.42 -1.81
C ARG A 156 6.71 -1.28 -0.64
N GLN A 157 7.60 -1.69 0.26
CA GLN A 157 7.27 -2.51 1.43
C GLN A 157 6.36 -1.77 2.43
N LEU A 158 6.56 -0.45 2.62
CA LEU A 158 5.66 0.38 3.43
C LEU A 158 4.22 0.30 2.93
N ARG A 159 4.01 0.37 1.61
CA ARG A 159 2.69 0.24 0.98
C ARG A 159 2.12 -1.17 1.09
N LEU A 160 2.90 -2.19 0.70
CA LEU A 160 2.46 -3.60 0.68
C LEU A 160 2.08 -4.11 2.06
N ARG A 161 2.87 -3.80 3.08
CA ARG A 161 2.64 -4.22 4.47
C ARG A 161 1.75 -3.26 5.24
N ASN A 162 1.38 -2.13 4.63
CA ASN A 162 0.69 -1.01 5.25
C ASN A 162 1.34 -0.58 6.58
N ILE A 163 2.68 -0.49 6.58
CA ILE A 163 3.45 0.01 7.72
C ILE A 163 3.15 1.51 7.87
N SER A 164 2.93 1.96 9.10
CA SER A 164 2.56 3.34 9.42
C SER A 164 3.18 3.79 10.74
N GLY A 165 3.12 5.09 11.01
CA GLY A 165 3.75 5.70 12.19
C GLY A 165 5.17 6.15 11.92
N MET A 166 6.03 6.09 12.93
CA MET A 166 7.45 6.44 12.85
C MET A 166 8.26 5.28 12.27
N ILE A 167 9.16 5.60 11.34
CA ILE A 167 10.02 4.62 10.67
C ILE A 167 11.44 5.16 10.69
N LEU A 168 12.36 4.36 11.20
CA LEU A 168 13.80 4.65 11.19
C LEU A 168 14.48 3.70 10.21
N VAL A 169 15.30 4.25 9.32
CA VAL A 169 16.03 3.48 8.33
C VAL A 169 17.53 3.69 8.50
N ASP A 170 18.26 2.60 8.71
CA ASP A 170 19.72 2.57 8.72
C ASP A 170 20.22 2.19 7.32
N PHE A 171 20.60 3.21 6.56
CA PHE A 171 21.20 3.03 5.24
C PHE A 171 22.71 2.80 5.36
N ILE A 172 23.29 2.12 4.38
CA ILE A 172 24.74 1.97 4.31
C ILE A 172 25.39 3.36 4.25
N ASN A 173 26.35 3.60 5.13
CA ASN A 173 26.96 4.90 5.27
C ASN A 173 27.66 5.35 3.97
N LEU A 174 27.35 6.57 3.53
CA LEU A 174 27.90 7.24 2.36
C LEU A 174 28.79 8.41 2.80
N LYS A 175 30.01 8.50 2.28
CA LYS A 175 30.95 9.56 2.63
C LYS A 175 30.70 10.86 1.87
N LYS A 176 30.23 10.77 0.62
CA LYS A 176 29.99 11.92 -0.27
C LYS A 176 28.63 12.57 0.03
N LYS A 177 28.64 13.83 0.44
CA LYS A 177 27.42 14.61 0.71
C LYS A 177 26.46 14.67 -0.49
N GLU A 178 27.00 14.74 -1.71
CA GLU A 178 26.18 14.74 -2.93
C GLU A 178 25.37 13.46 -3.09
N GLN A 179 25.96 12.30 -2.76
CA GLN A 179 25.25 11.02 -2.80
C GLN A 179 24.20 10.92 -1.71
N GLN A 180 24.48 11.45 -0.51
CA GLN A 180 23.47 11.53 0.56
C GLN A 180 22.27 12.38 0.12
N GLN A 181 22.50 13.57 -0.49
CA GLN A 181 21.44 14.42 -1.00
C GLN A 181 20.63 13.75 -2.12
N LYS A 182 21.30 13.06 -3.05
CA LYS A 182 20.62 12.30 -4.10
C LYS A 182 19.77 11.17 -3.53
N LEU A 183 20.27 10.47 -2.51
CA LEU A 183 19.49 9.42 -1.82
C LEU A 183 18.22 9.99 -1.19
N ILE A 184 18.33 11.15 -0.49
CA ILE A 184 17.17 11.84 0.09
C ILE A 184 16.14 12.21 -0.99
N SER A 185 16.60 12.71 -2.15
CA SER A 185 15.71 13.03 -3.27
C SER A 185 14.96 11.80 -3.74
N VAL A 186 15.65 10.66 -3.92
CA VAL A 186 15.03 9.38 -4.30
C VAL A 186 14.00 8.93 -3.25
N ILE A 187 14.35 9.01 -1.96
CA ILE A 187 13.41 8.65 -0.89
C ILE A 187 12.13 9.49 -0.99
N ARG A 188 12.26 10.80 -1.14
CA ARG A 188 11.10 11.71 -1.26
C ARG A 188 10.25 11.40 -2.47
N GLU A 189 10.86 11.16 -3.62
CA GLU A 189 10.17 10.79 -4.86
C GLU A 189 9.39 9.46 -4.72
N GLU A 190 10.00 8.46 -4.09
CA GLU A 190 9.35 7.16 -3.89
C GLU A 190 8.21 7.22 -2.86
N LEU A 191 8.34 8.03 -1.82
CA LEU A 191 7.27 8.26 -0.85
C LEU A 191 6.08 9.02 -1.45
N GLN A 192 6.31 9.94 -2.41
CA GLN A 192 5.25 10.67 -3.10
C GLN A 192 4.35 9.77 -3.99
N LYS A 193 4.80 8.57 -4.35
CA LYS A 193 4.00 7.60 -5.11
C LYS A 193 2.95 6.90 -4.26
N ASP A 194 3.00 7.08 -2.93
CA ASP A 194 2.05 6.49 -2.01
C ASP A 194 0.74 7.30 -1.96
N SER A 195 -0.40 6.64 -2.06
CA SER A 195 -1.72 7.26 -1.88
C SER A 195 -1.97 7.71 -0.43
N VAL A 196 -1.24 7.12 0.53
CA VAL A 196 -1.27 7.49 1.93
C VAL A 196 -0.11 8.45 2.21
N PRO A 197 -0.35 9.63 2.84
CA PRO A 197 0.70 10.60 3.14
C PRO A 197 1.88 9.98 3.88
N ALA A 198 3.05 10.01 3.23
CA ALA A 198 4.32 9.52 3.74
C ALA A 198 5.39 10.60 3.52
N ASN A 199 6.21 10.88 4.52
CA ASN A 199 7.15 11.98 4.49
C ASN A 199 8.53 11.58 4.99
N PHE A 200 9.57 12.09 4.32
CA PHE A 200 10.90 12.19 4.88
C PHE A 200 10.93 13.34 5.89
N ILE A 201 11.43 13.10 7.09
CA ILE A 201 11.49 14.10 8.16
C ILE A 201 12.90 14.67 8.22
N ASP A 202 13.89 13.86 8.64
CA ASP A 202 15.26 14.31 8.83
C ASP A 202 16.25 13.11 8.83
N ILE A 203 17.52 13.41 9.06
CA ILE A 203 18.56 12.43 9.36
C ILE A 203 19.08 12.73 10.78
N THR A 204 19.03 11.71 11.63
CA THR A 204 19.52 11.82 13.00
C THR A 204 21.03 12.10 13.03
N ARG A 205 21.57 12.52 14.18
CA ARG A 205 23.02 12.65 14.39
C ARG A 205 23.79 11.32 14.25
N LEU A 206 23.08 10.20 14.38
CA LEU A 206 23.65 8.85 14.21
C LEU A 206 23.62 8.39 12.73
N GLY A 207 23.02 9.18 11.83
CA GLY A 207 22.91 8.85 10.40
C GLY A 207 21.64 8.09 10.02
N LEU A 208 20.72 7.87 10.96
CA LEU A 208 19.45 7.19 10.67
C LEU A 208 18.50 8.13 9.96
N VAL A 209 17.86 7.64 8.89
CA VAL A 209 16.81 8.37 8.17
C VAL A 209 15.48 8.22 8.88
N GLU A 210 14.85 9.34 9.18
CA GLU A 210 13.54 9.43 9.82
C GLU A 210 12.44 9.61 8.78
N LEU A 211 11.48 8.69 8.76
CA LEU A 211 10.31 8.75 7.91
C LEU A 211 9.04 8.67 8.76
N THR A 212 7.95 9.20 8.23
CA THR A 212 6.61 9.01 8.80
C THR A 212 5.63 8.61 7.72
N ARG A 213 4.65 7.78 8.08
CA ARG A 213 3.51 7.43 7.21
C ARG A 213 2.23 7.44 8.03
N LYS A 214 1.19 8.10 7.52
CA LYS A 214 -0.09 8.24 8.22
C LYS A 214 -0.73 6.86 8.45
N LYS A 215 -1.24 6.60 9.66
CA LYS A 215 -2.02 5.37 9.94
C LYS A 215 -3.46 5.59 9.46
N VAL A 216 -3.84 4.90 8.39
CA VAL A 216 -5.20 4.94 7.82
C VAL A 216 -5.89 3.59 8.03
N TYR A 217 -5.16 2.49 7.85
CA TYR A 217 -5.66 1.12 8.00
C TYR A 217 -4.73 0.31 8.92
N LYS A 218 -5.20 -0.86 9.33
CA LYS A 218 -4.37 -1.83 10.04
C LYS A 218 -3.24 -2.32 9.15
N SER A 219 -2.08 -2.60 9.72
CA SER A 219 -0.98 -3.23 8.98
C SER A 219 -1.35 -4.66 8.57
N LEU A 220 -0.66 -5.19 7.56
CA LEU A 220 -0.85 -6.58 7.12
C LEU A 220 -0.69 -7.57 8.29
N ARG A 221 0.29 -7.32 9.15
CA ARG A 221 0.53 -8.16 10.33
C ARG A 221 -0.63 -8.11 11.33
N GLU A 222 -1.20 -6.91 11.59
CA GLU A 222 -2.37 -6.73 12.48
C GLU A 222 -3.67 -7.35 11.91
N ILE A 223 -3.73 -7.60 10.59
CA ILE A 223 -4.90 -8.23 9.96
C ILE A 223 -4.80 -9.76 10.02
N LEU A 224 -3.58 -10.30 10.02
CA LEU A 224 -3.31 -11.74 9.94
C LEU A 224 -2.97 -12.37 11.29
N SER A 225 -2.79 -11.55 12.35
CA SER A 225 -2.67 -11.99 13.74
C SER A 225 -4.05 -12.19 14.37
#